data_7a3ee0e96c2527cfa30ec6b6c93c0ed3
#
_entry.id   7a3ee0e96c2527cfa30ec6b6c93c0ed3
#
_cell.length_a   1.000
_cell.length_b   1.000
_cell.length_c   1.000
_cell.angle_alpha   90.00
_cell.angle_beta   90.00
_cell.angle_gamma   90.00
#
_symmetry.space_group_name_H-M   'P 1'
#
loop_
_entity.id
_entity.type
_entity.pdbx_description
1 polymer ?
#
loop_
_entity_poly.entity_id
_entity_poly.type
_entity_poly.pdbx_seq_one_letter_code
_entity_poly.pdbx_strand_id
1 'polypeptide(L)'
;MKLIFAITLVCLGVSLSEAGRTASTDVVQKLKEIEPIYKNLQDDIVNAVTGAKLNATSQTEAFYQAISDNKEASLKKSIAYEDEFITQFQDSSVNPDCLEPLRTIMESNMFITGVGYTNCVNTVEAGLKKEQDKVYKLLQVDESELFDLSLLDVFRGENIISDPVKIIAKLNEKASEINSIAANFMADVNVSVDDYATRLIALEDEYKSCVLKNEDSLKQAIEASKVQLTHICK
;
A
#
# COMPACT_ATOMS: atom_id res chain seq x y z
N MET A 1 -29.53 -24.38 -72.12
CA MET A 1 -29.38 -23.23 -71.21
C MET A 1 -29.79 -23.48 -69.77
N LYS A 2 -30.86 -24.19 -69.50
CA LYS A 2 -31.35 -24.44 -68.10
C LYS A 2 -30.43 -25.34 -67.24
N LEU A 3 -29.68 -26.25 -67.84
CA LEU A 3 -28.76 -27.16 -67.12
C LEU A 3 -27.48 -26.46 -66.60
N ILE A 4 -26.96 -25.49 -67.37
CA ILE A 4 -25.77 -24.74 -67.01
C ILE A 4 -26.04 -23.80 -65.83
N PHE A 5 -27.27 -23.24 -65.77
CA PHE A 5 -27.68 -22.38 -64.63
C PHE A 5 -27.83 -23.15 -63.32
N ALA A 6 -28.28 -24.43 -63.39
CA ALA A 6 -28.41 -25.25 -62.19
C ALA A 6 -27.06 -25.68 -61.62
N ILE A 7 -26.07 -25.97 -62.49
CA ILE A 7 -24.72 -26.36 -62.07
C ILE A 7 -23.97 -25.19 -61.47
N THR A 8 -24.09 -23.98 -62.02
CA THR A 8 -23.50 -22.77 -61.45
C THR A 8 -24.09 -22.40 -60.08
N LEU A 9 -25.38 -22.60 -59.89
CA LEU A 9 -26.05 -22.32 -58.59
C LEU A 9 -25.63 -23.32 -57.50
N VAL A 10 -25.43 -24.59 -57.87
CA VAL A 10 -24.94 -25.64 -56.94
C VAL A 10 -23.49 -25.39 -56.56
N CYS A 11 -22.61 -25.00 -57.54
CA CYS A 11 -21.21 -24.69 -57.26
C CYS A 11 -21.07 -23.44 -56.39
N LEU A 12 -21.92 -22.41 -56.58
CA LEU A 12 -21.94 -21.23 -55.71
C LEU A 12 -22.46 -21.55 -54.30
N GLY A 13 -23.44 -22.44 -54.18
CA GLY A 13 -23.96 -22.90 -52.89
C GLY A 13 -22.94 -23.70 -52.07
N VAL A 14 -22.15 -24.57 -52.75
CA VAL A 14 -21.09 -25.38 -52.12
C VAL A 14 -19.94 -24.51 -51.69
N SER A 15 -19.50 -23.55 -52.50
CA SER A 15 -18.42 -22.62 -52.13
C SER A 15 -18.79 -21.69 -50.98
N LEU A 16 -20.05 -21.23 -50.91
CA LEU A 16 -20.53 -20.44 -49.78
C LEU A 16 -20.64 -21.29 -48.48
N SER A 17 -20.97 -22.58 -48.59
CA SER A 17 -21.02 -23.47 -47.43
C SER A 17 -19.63 -23.82 -46.88
N GLU A 18 -18.62 -23.98 -47.76
CA GLU A 18 -17.25 -24.22 -47.38
C GLU A 18 -16.59 -22.95 -46.76
N ALA A 19 -16.83 -21.77 -47.32
CA ALA A 19 -16.39 -20.50 -46.79
C ALA A 19 -16.99 -20.22 -45.38
N GLY A 20 -18.24 -20.58 -45.19
CA GLY A 20 -18.91 -20.44 -43.86
C GLY A 20 -18.34 -21.41 -42.83
N ARG A 21 -17.98 -22.62 -43.20
CA ARG A 21 -17.36 -23.60 -42.29
C ARG A 21 -15.94 -23.24 -41.91
N THR A 22 -15.13 -22.75 -42.82
CA THR A 22 -13.79 -22.27 -42.55
C THR A 22 -13.81 -21.06 -41.61
N ALA A 23 -14.67 -20.10 -41.87
CA ALA A 23 -14.82 -18.90 -41.00
C ALA A 23 -15.30 -19.24 -39.59
N SER A 24 -16.18 -20.26 -39.44
CA SER A 24 -16.60 -20.75 -38.11
C SER A 24 -15.48 -21.47 -37.37
N THR A 25 -14.58 -22.16 -38.11
CA THR A 25 -13.40 -22.78 -37.54
C THR A 25 -12.39 -21.71 -37.06
N ASP A 26 -12.26 -20.60 -37.81
CA ASP A 26 -11.42 -19.46 -37.42
C ASP A 26 -11.86 -18.80 -36.12
N VAL A 27 -13.19 -18.75 -35.83
CA VAL A 27 -13.71 -18.28 -34.54
C VAL A 27 -13.21 -19.16 -33.39
N VAL A 28 -13.27 -20.49 -33.57
CA VAL A 28 -12.79 -21.43 -32.55
C VAL A 28 -11.28 -21.31 -32.35
N GLN A 29 -10.55 -21.16 -33.45
CA GLN A 29 -9.11 -20.94 -33.39
C GLN A 29 -8.78 -19.64 -32.66
N LYS A 30 -9.48 -18.55 -32.97
CA LYS A 30 -9.29 -17.26 -32.30
C LYS A 30 -9.62 -17.30 -30.82
N LEU A 31 -10.67 -18.00 -30.44
CA LEU A 31 -11.00 -18.21 -29.02
C LEU A 31 -9.87 -18.92 -28.27
N LYS A 32 -9.30 -19.99 -28.87
CA LYS A 32 -8.15 -20.71 -28.31
C LYS A 32 -6.89 -19.86 -28.19
N GLU A 33 -6.71 -18.86 -29.04
CA GLU A 33 -5.60 -17.90 -28.96
C GLU A 33 -5.78 -16.90 -27.82
N ILE A 34 -7.03 -16.53 -27.51
CA ILE A 34 -7.37 -15.52 -26.50
C ILE A 34 -7.54 -16.14 -25.10
N GLU A 35 -7.98 -17.40 -25.01
CA GLU A 35 -8.14 -18.11 -23.73
C GLU A 35 -6.91 -18.04 -22.82
N PRO A 36 -5.67 -18.32 -23.30
CA PRO A 36 -4.49 -18.19 -22.45
C PRO A 36 -4.19 -16.73 -22.04
N ILE A 37 -4.51 -15.75 -22.87
CA ILE A 37 -4.36 -14.31 -22.51
C ILE A 37 -5.27 -13.99 -21.32
N TYR A 38 -6.53 -14.44 -21.39
CA TYR A 38 -7.51 -14.27 -20.31
C TYR A 38 -7.09 -14.98 -19.02
N LYS A 39 -6.58 -16.22 -19.13
CA LYS A 39 -6.10 -16.97 -17.97
C LYS A 39 -4.88 -16.31 -17.35
N ASN A 40 -3.91 -15.90 -18.16
CA ASN A 40 -2.71 -15.22 -17.69
C ASN A 40 -3.07 -13.89 -16.99
N LEU A 41 -4.05 -13.13 -17.49
CA LEU A 41 -4.53 -11.93 -16.82
C LEU A 41 -4.98 -12.20 -15.39
N GLN A 42 -5.78 -13.26 -15.18
CA GLN A 42 -6.25 -13.62 -13.83
C GLN A 42 -5.07 -13.95 -12.91
N ASP A 43 -4.12 -14.77 -13.39
CA ASP A 43 -2.94 -15.14 -12.64
C ASP A 43 -2.05 -13.91 -12.33
N ASP A 44 -1.86 -13.01 -13.29
CA ASP A 44 -1.07 -11.79 -13.13
C ASP A 44 -1.68 -10.83 -12.11
N ILE A 45 -2.99 -10.65 -12.12
CA ILE A 45 -3.72 -9.81 -11.15
C ILE A 45 -3.60 -10.38 -9.73
N VAL A 46 -3.85 -11.68 -9.57
CA VAL A 46 -3.73 -12.34 -8.25
C VAL A 46 -2.30 -12.21 -7.72
N ASN A 47 -1.30 -12.42 -8.57
CA ASN A 47 0.10 -12.30 -8.20
C ASN A 47 0.48 -10.86 -7.84
N ALA A 48 0.01 -9.87 -8.61
CA ALA A 48 0.25 -8.46 -8.33
C ALA A 48 -0.35 -8.02 -6.99
N VAL A 49 -1.61 -8.36 -6.72
CA VAL A 49 -2.28 -8.04 -5.44
C VAL A 49 -1.58 -8.72 -4.28
N THR A 50 -1.21 -9.99 -4.43
CA THR A 50 -0.50 -10.74 -3.39
C THR A 50 0.88 -10.12 -3.12
N GLY A 51 1.63 -9.81 -4.16
CA GLY A 51 2.92 -9.14 -4.07
C GLY A 51 2.82 -7.76 -3.40
N ALA A 52 1.81 -6.98 -3.77
CA ALA A 52 1.54 -5.68 -3.19
C ALA A 52 1.20 -5.76 -1.69
N LYS A 53 0.36 -6.71 -1.28
CA LYS A 53 0.03 -6.95 0.13
C LYS A 53 1.26 -7.35 0.94
N LEU A 54 2.11 -8.24 0.41
CA LEU A 54 3.36 -8.64 1.06
C LEU A 54 4.33 -7.46 1.19
N ASN A 55 4.46 -6.63 0.14
CA ASN A 55 5.29 -5.44 0.17
C ASN A 55 4.77 -4.42 1.21
N ALA A 56 3.47 -4.11 1.23
CA ALA A 56 2.87 -3.24 2.22
C ALA A 56 3.07 -3.76 3.66
N THR A 57 2.99 -5.08 3.88
CA THR A 57 3.27 -5.70 5.18
C THR A 57 4.73 -5.51 5.57
N SER A 58 5.68 -5.77 4.66
CA SER A 58 7.11 -5.58 4.93
C SER A 58 7.46 -4.12 5.24
N GLN A 59 6.86 -3.17 4.53
CA GLN A 59 7.03 -1.73 4.80
C GLN A 59 6.47 -1.36 6.17
N THR A 60 5.34 -1.93 6.58
CA THR A 60 4.77 -1.74 7.92
C THR A 60 5.69 -2.27 9.01
N GLU A 61 6.29 -3.45 8.83
CA GLU A 61 7.25 -4.03 9.76
C GLU A 61 8.49 -3.14 9.91
N ALA A 62 9.05 -2.66 8.79
CA ALA A 62 10.17 -1.74 8.79
C ALA A 62 9.84 -0.42 9.51
N PHE A 63 8.63 0.11 9.31
CA PHE A 63 8.13 1.28 10.02
C PHE A 63 8.07 1.05 11.54
N TYR A 64 7.49 -0.07 12.00
CA TYR A 64 7.46 -0.39 13.44
C TYR A 64 8.85 -0.49 14.04
N GLN A 65 9.80 -1.07 13.32
CA GLN A 65 11.18 -1.14 13.77
C GLN A 65 11.79 0.25 13.91
N ALA A 66 11.60 1.12 12.90
CA ALA A 66 12.10 2.50 12.94
C ALA A 66 11.50 3.31 14.10
N ILE A 67 10.20 3.18 14.38
CA ILE A 67 9.55 3.83 15.52
C ILE A 67 10.13 3.31 16.85
N SER A 68 10.33 2.00 16.97
CA SER A 68 10.91 1.38 18.17
C SER A 68 12.33 1.87 18.43
N ASP A 69 13.18 1.89 17.39
CA ASP A 69 14.56 2.33 17.49
C ASP A 69 14.66 3.82 17.87
N ASN A 70 13.82 4.67 17.28
CA ASN A 70 13.73 6.09 17.61
C ASN A 70 13.27 6.29 19.06
N LYS A 71 12.27 5.52 19.53
CA LYS A 71 11.78 5.56 20.91
C LYS A 71 12.88 5.18 21.89
N GLU A 72 13.60 4.09 21.63
CA GLU A 72 14.71 3.63 22.46
C GLU A 72 15.82 4.68 22.54
N ALA A 73 16.21 5.26 21.41
CA ALA A 73 17.23 6.32 21.36
C ALA A 73 16.83 7.54 22.19
N SER A 74 15.56 7.97 22.11
CA SER A 74 15.04 9.12 22.85
C SER A 74 14.93 8.86 24.35
N LEU A 75 14.51 7.66 24.74
CA LEU A 75 14.50 7.26 26.15
C LEU A 75 15.89 7.24 26.74
N LYS A 76 16.90 6.69 26.03
CA LYS A 76 18.30 6.70 26.46
C LYS A 76 18.84 8.11 26.67
N LYS A 77 18.52 9.05 25.77
CA LYS A 77 18.91 10.45 25.92
C LYS A 77 18.27 11.10 27.15
N SER A 78 16.96 10.87 27.36
CA SER A 78 16.24 11.42 28.50
C SER A 78 16.82 10.94 29.82
N ILE A 79 17.11 9.64 29.93
CA ILE A 79 17.76 9.04 31.08
C ILE A 79 19.17 9.63 31.28
N ALA A 80 19.94 9.80 30.21
CA ALA A 80 21.27 10.41 30.31
C ALA A 80 21.22 11.86 30.81
N TYR A 81 20.19 12.65 30.41
CA TYR A 81 20.00 14.00 30.94
C TYR A 81 19.67 14.00 32.44
N GLU A 82 18.82 13.06 32.87
CA GLU A 82 18.47 12.86 34.28
C GLU A 82 19.71 12.46 35.10
N ASP A 83 20.47 11.47 34.63
CA ASP A 83 21.71 10.99 35.29
C ASP A 83 22.75 12.10 35.42
N GLU A 84 22.96 12.89 34.34
CA GLU A 84 23.88 14.04 34.38
C GLU A 84 23.42 15.07 35.44
N PHE A 85 22.13 15.36 35.50
CA PHE A 85 21.59 16.26 36.49
C PHE A 85 21.79 15.74 37.92
N ILE A 86 21.45 14.48 38.21
CA ILE A 86 21.60 13.85 39.52
C ILE A 86 23.06 13.84 39.94
N THR A 87 24.00 13.54 39.03
CA THR A 87 25.44 13.51 39.32
C THR A 87 25.96 14.86 39.76
N GLN A 88 25.46 15.96 39.21
CA GLN A 88 25.83 17.32 39.64
C GLN A 88 25.39 17.64 41.08
N PHE A 89 24.37 16.93 41.62
CA PHE A 89 23.88 17.11 43.00
C PHE A 89 24.62 16.24 44.03
N GLN A 90 25.34 15.25 43.60
CA GLN A 90 26.13 14.42 44.52
C GLN A 90 27.34 15.12 45.09
N ASP A 91 27.59 16.37 44.67
CA ASP A 91 28.64 17.20 45.25
C ASP A 91 28.23 17.60 46.68
N SER A 92 29.08 17.24 47.67
CA SER A 92 28.84 17.40 49.13
C SER A 92 28.66 18.82 49.61
N SER A 93 28.79 19.82 48.71
CA SER A 93 28.64 21.24 49.03
C SER A 93 27.21 21.78 48.99
N VAL A 94 26.23 21.00 48.53
CA VAL A 94 24.83 21.42 48.34
C VAL A 94 23.97 21.05 49.56
N ASN A 95 23.15 21.99 50.04
CA ASN A 95 22.26 21.76 51.17
C ASN A 95 21.22 20.66 50.81
N PRO A 96 21.12 19.54 51.58
CA PRO A 96 20.17 18.47 51.33
C PRO A 96 18.70 18.92 51.28
N ASP A 97 18.32 19.90 52.09
CA ASP A 97 16.92 20.43 52.16
C ASP A 97 16.54 21.14 50.85
N CYS A 98 17.51 21.58 50.06
CA CYS A 98 17.32 22.20 48.75
C CYS A 98 17.23 21.18 47.62
N LEU A 99 17.86 20.02 47.76
CA LEU A 99 17.94 18.98 46.73
C LEU A 99 16.62 18.25 46.53
N GLU A 100 15.88 17.95 47.61
CA GLU A 100 14.66 17.18 47.56
C GLU A 100 13.54 17.81 46.70
N PRO A 101 13.25 19.13 46.82
CA PRO A 101 12.32 19.79 45.91
C PRO A 101 12.73 19.73 44.44
N LEU A 102 14.01 19.89 44.17
CA LEU A 102 14.54 19.85 42.78
C LEU A 102 14.48 18.46 42.18
N ARG A 103 14.76 17.42 42.98
CA ARG A 103 14.61 16.04 42.59
C ARG A 103 13.15 15.71 42.24
N THR A 104 12.20 16.15 43.06
CA THR A 104 10.76 16.00 42.83
C THR A 104 10.34 16.68 41.52
N ILE A 105 10.86 17.89 41.25
CA ILE A 105 10.59 18.60 39.98
C ILE A 105 11.17 17.80 38.78
N MET A 106 12.37 17.25 38.93
CA MET A 106 13.00 16.45 37.87
C MET A 106 12.22 15.18 37.56
N GLU A 107 11.84 14.42 38.58
CA GLU A 107 11.01 13.22 38.44
C GLU A 107 9.66 13.55 37.76
N SER A 108 9.04 14.69 38.11
CA SER A 108 7.82 15.18 37.47
C SER A 108 8.04 15.49 35.96
N ASN A 109 9.15 16.14 35.62
CA ASN A 109 9.48 16.45 34.22
C ASN A 109 9.77 15.18 33.41
N MET A 110 10.46 14.20 34.00
CA MET A 110 10.68 12.88 33.37
C MET A 110 9.36 12.16 33.12
N PHE A 111 8.44 12.19 34.10
CA PHE A 111 7.09 11.61 33.94
C PHE A 111 6.31 12.30 32.81
N ILE A 112 6.28 13.64 32.77
CA ILE A 112 5.61 14.41 31.70
C ILE A 112 6.19 14.08 30.33
N THR A 113 7.52 13.97 30.23
CA THR A 113 8.20 13.58 28.99
C THR A 113 7.81 12.17 28.54
N GLY A 114 7.72 11.22 29.47
CA GLY A 114 7.24 9.85 29.19
C GLY A 114 5.80 9.82 28.67
N VAL A 115 4.91 10.63 29.24
CA VAL A 115 3.55 10.82 28.72
C VAL A 115 3.58 11.44 27.31
N GLY A 116 4.43 12.42 27.08
CA GLY A 116 4.65 13.03 25.77
C GLY A 116 5.06 12.01 24.72
N TYR A 117 6.01 11.13 25.02
CA TYR A 117 6.44 10.04 24.12
C TYR A 117 5.31 9.05 23.83
N THR A 118 4.50 8.72 24.81
CA THR A 118 3.33 7.85 24.64
C THR A 118 2.31 8.51 23.70
N ASN A 119 2.06 9.80 23.84
CA ASN A 119 1.17 10.53 22.95
C ASN A 119 1.69 10.58 21.52
N CYS A 120 3.02 10.72 21.31
CA CYS A 120 3.62 10.63 19.98
C CYS A 120 3.38 9.27 19.33
N VAL A 121 3.54 8.16 20.07
CA VAL A 121 3.24 6.81 19.58
C VAL A 121 1.77 6.68 19.19
N ASN A 122 0.85 7.09 20.07
CA ASN A 122 -0.59 6.99 19.82
C ASN A 122 -1.03 7.77 18.57
N THR A 123 -0.45 8.95 18.35
CA THR A 123 -0.73 9.77 17.15
C THR A 123 -0.30 9.06 15.87
N VAL A 124 0.91 8.53 15.88
CA VAL A 124 1.47 7.83 14.71
C VAL A 124 0.75 6.50 14.45
N GLU A 125 0.37 5.76 15.50
CA GLU A 125 -0.40 4.54 15.37
C GLU A 125 -1.77 4.80 14.72
N ALA A 126 -2.45 5.87 15.12
CA ALA A 126 -3.71 6.28 14.49
C ALA A 126 -3.52 6.65 13.02
N GLY A 127 -2.42 7.34 12.67
CA GLY A 127 -2.04 7.64 11.30
C GLY A 127 -1.75 6.38 10.48
N LEU A 128 -0.95 5.47 11.03
CA LEU A 128 -0.63 4.18 10.41
C LEU A 128 -1.89 3.38 10.08
N LYS A 129 -2.79 3.24 11.05
CA LYS A 129 -4.05 2.51 10.84
C LYS A 129 -4.85 3.09 9.68
N LYS A 130 -4.95 4.42 9.59
CA LYS A 130 -5.64 5.09 8.49
C LYS A 130 -5.02 4.79 7.13
N GLU A 131 -3.70 4.82 7.02
CA GLU A 131 -3.00 4.53 5.76
C GLU A 131 -3.05 3.02 5.42
N GLN A 132 -3.00 2.12 6.42
CA GLN A 132 -3.25 0.69 6.22
C GLN A 132 -4.66 0.43 5.68
N ASP A 133 -5.70 0.99 6.31
CA ASP A 133 -7.08 0.83 5.85
C ASP A 133 -7.24 1.32 4.41
N LYS A 134 -6.56 2.41 4.03
CA LYS A 134 -6.57 2.96 2.68
C LYS A 134 -5.92 2.03 1.67
N VAL A 135 -4.69 1.57 1.90
CA VAL A 135 -3.97 0.70 0.95
C VAL A 135 -4.64 -0.65 0.82
N TYR A 136 -5.07 -1.27 1.94
CA TYR A 136 -5.75 -2.56 1.88
C TYR A 136 -7.12 -2.48 1.19
N LYS A 137 -7.83 -1.34 1.32
CA LYS A 137 -9.08 -1.12 0.57
C LYS A 137 -8.83 -1.00 -0.94
N LEU A 138 -7.75 -0.33 -1.34
CA LEU A 138 -7.35 -0.24 -2.75
C LEU A 138 -6.89 -1.59 -3.32
N LEU A 139 -6.29 -2.44 -2.48
CA LEU A 139 -5.86 -3.79 -2.83
C LEU A 139 -6.98 -4.86 -2.66
N GLN A 140 -8.14 -4.48 -2.14
CA GLN A 140 -9.38 -5.26 -2.23
C GLN A 140 -10.00 -5.00 -3.60
N VAL A 141 -9.37 -5.57 -4.62
CA VAL A 141 -9.97 -5.58 -5.95
C VAL A 141 -11.26 -6.35 -5.84
N ASP A 142 -12.35 -5.79 -6.35
CA ASP A 142 -13.54 -6.57 -6.57
C ASP A 142 -13.21 -7.56 -7.69
N GLU A 143 -12.74 -8.74 -7.29
CA GLU A 143 -12.42 -9.83 -8.20
C GLU A 143 -13.62 -10.12 -9.11
N SER A 144 -14.85 -9.82 -8.67
CA SER A 144 -16.04 -9.98 -9.44
C SER A 144 -16.06 -9.09 -10.70
N GLU A 145 -15.59 -7.83 -10.61
CA GLU A 145 -15.51 -6.96 -11.81
C GLU A 145 -14.50 -7.46 -12.84
N LEU A 146 -13.42 -8.12 -12.38
CA LEU A 146 -12.42 -8.71 -13.26
C LEU A 146 -12.88 -10.05 -13.84
N PHE A 147 -13.62 -10.84 -13.07
CA PHE A 147 -14.16 -12.11 -13.52
C PHE A 147 -15.43 -11.95 -14.37
N ASP A 148 -16.11 -10.81 -14.30
CA ASP A 148 -17.23 -10.46 -15.19
C ASP A 148 -16.82 -10.16 -16.64
N LEU A 149 -15.50 -10.13 -16.93
CA LEU A 149 -14.96 -10.09 -18.29
C LEU A 149 -15.12 -11.44 -19.00
N SER A 150 -16.37 -11.92 -19.11
CA SER A 150 -16.64 -13.21 -19.74
C SER A 150 -16.29 -13.19 -21.24
N LEU A 151 -15.39 -14.10 -21.66
CA LEU A 151 -15.13 -14.33 -23.10
C LEU A 151 -16.36 -14.80 -23.85
N LEU A 152 -17.36 -15.36 -23.16
CA LEU A 152 -18.58 -15.89 -23.75
C LEU A 152 -19.55 -14.77 -24.16
N ASP A 153 -19.40 -13.57 -23.64
CA ASP A 153 -20.27 -12.44 -24.01
C ASP A 153 -20.14 -12.02 -25.48
N VAL A 154 -19.00 -12.33 -26.12
CA VAL A 154 -18.79 -12.06 -27.54
C VAL A 154 -19.76 -12.83 -28.44
N PHE A 155 -20.32 -13.96 -27.95
CA PHE A 155 -21.31 -14.78 -28.65
C PHE A 155 -22.76 -14.32 -28.43
N ARG A 156 -22.98 -13.38 -27.49
CA ARG A 156 -24.35 -12.95 -27.17
C ARG A 156 -24.97 -12.22 -28.35
N GLY A 157 -26.09 -12.79 -28.87
CA GLY A 157 -26.85 -12.27 -30.01
C GLY A 157 -26.23 -12.54 -31.38
N GLU A 158 -25.13 -13.29 -31.45
CA GLU A 158 -24.48 -13.65 -32.70
C GLU A 158 -24.55 -15.17 -32.97
N ASN A 159 -24.57 -15.53 -34.23
CA ASN A 159 -24.56 -16.93 -34.65
C ASN A 159 -23.18 -17.26 -35.28
N ILE A 160 -22.48 -18.24 -34.71
CA ILE A 160 -21.14 -18.64 -35.14
C ILE A 160 -21.08 -19.08 -36.62
N ILE A 161 -22.21 -19.48 -37.20
CA ILE A 161 -22.28 -19.94 -38.61
C ILE A 161 -22.57 -18.76 -39.54
N SER A 162 -23.49 -17.86 -39.15
CA SER A 162 -23.88 -16.70 -39.99
C SER A 162 -23.02 -15.46 -39.79
N ASP A 163 -22.48 -15.26 -38.59
CA ASP A 163 -21.80 -14.02 -38.20
C ASP A 163 -20.34 -14.22 -37.70
N PRO A 164 -19.53 -15.16 -38.27
CA PRO A 164 -18.24 -15.50 -37.75
C PRO A 164 -17.27 -14.30 -37.75
N VAL A 165 -17.34 -13.44 -38.76
CA VAL A 165 -16.48 -12.24 -38.89
C VAL A 165 -16.75 -11.25 -37.76
N LYS A 166 -18.00 -11.06 -37.39
CA LYS A 166 -18.36 -10.17 -36.27
C LYS A 166 -17.86 -10.72 -34.93
N ILE A 167 -17.98 -12.04 -34.72
CA ILE A 167 -17.49 -12.69 -33.50
C ILE A 167 -15.96 -12.55 -33.40
N ILE A 168 -15.22 -12.75 -34.51
CA ILE A 168 -13.77 -12.55 -34.54
C ILE A 168 -13.41 -11.08 -34.20
N ALA A 169 -14.14 -10.12 -34.74
CA ALA A 169 -13.93 -8.70 -34.42
C ALA A 169 -14.16 -8.43 -32.93
N LYS A 170 -15.25 -8.90 -32.35
CA LYS A 170 -15.55 -8.79 -30.90
C LYS A 170 -14.47 -9.50 -30.04
N LEU A 171 -13.95 -10.66 -30.47
CA LEU A 171 -12.88 -11.35 -29.77
C LEU A 171 -11.57 -10.54 -29.78
N ASN A 172 -11.23 -9.90 -30.91
CA ASN A 172 -10.04 -9.03 -30.99
C ASN A 172 -10.20 -7.79 -30.10
N GLU A 173 -11.38 -7.17 -30.11
CA GLU A 173 -11.70 -6.04 -29.22
C GLU A 173 -11.58 -6.45 -27.76
N LYS A 174 -12.13 -7.61 -27.39
CA LYS A 174 -12.07 -8.14 -26.02
C LYS A 174 -10.62 -8.45 -25.59
N ALA A 175 -9.79 -9.01 -26.48
CA ALA A 175 -8.37 -9.22 -26.19
C ALA A 175 -7.61 -7.90 -25.95
N SER A 176 -7.92 -6.84 -26.70
CA SER A 176 -7.35 -5.51 -26.51
C SER A 176 -7.82 -4.89 -25.18
N GLU A 177 -9.10 -5.03 -24.85
CA GLU A 177 -9.69 -4.58 -23.59
C GLU A 177 -9.00 -5.26 -22.39
N ILE A 178 -8.85 -6.58 -22.41
CA ILE A 178 -8.20 -7.37 -21.38
C ILE A 178 -6.76 -6.88 -21.15
N ASN A 179 -5.98 -6.69 -22.21
CA ASN A 179 -4.60 -6.21 -22.09
C ASN A 179 -4.53 -4.78 -21.50
N SER A 180 -5.46 -3.92 -21.88
CA SER A 180 -5.53 -2.55 -21.34
C SER A 180 -5.88 -2.53 -19.85
N ILE A 181 -6.86 -3.33 -19.44
CA ILE A 181 -7.27 -3.46 -18.05
C ILE A 181 -6.12 -3.99 -17.20
N ALA A 182 -5.40 -5.02 -17.67
CA ALA A 182 -4.23 -5.55 -16.99
C ALA A 182 -3.16 -4.49 -16.75
N ALA A 183 -2.80 -3.76 -17.78
CA ALA A 183 -1.76 -2.73 -17.70
C ALA A 183 -2.14 -1.60 -16.73
N ASN A 184 -3.38 -1.11 -16.79
CA ASN A 184 -3.87 -0.05 -15.91
C ASN A 184 -3.93 -0.55 -14.45
N PHE A 185 -4.45 -1.74 -14.23
CA PHE A 185 -4.55 -2.33 -12.90
C PHE A 185 -3.17 -2.50 -12.25
N MET A 186 -2.19 -3.03 -12.98
CA MET A 186 -0.82 -3.18 -12.48
C MET A 186 -0.18 -1.84 -12.13
N ALA A 187 -0.43 -0.80 -12.94
CA ALA A 187 0.04 0.55 -12.67
C ALA A 187 -0.58 1.11 -11.38
N ASP A 188 -1.89 0.96 -11.19
CA ASP A 188 -2.62 1.46 -10.03
C ASP A 188 -2.18 0.74 -8.73
N VAL A 189 -1.95 -0.58 -8.78
CA VAL A 189 -1.42 -1.36 -7.66
C VAL A 189 -0.03 -0.86 -7.25
N ASN A 190 0.87 -0.65 -8.20
CA ASN A 190 2.22 -0.15 -7.91
C ASN A 190 2.19 1.26 -7.31
N VAL A 191 1.42 2.18 -7.89
CA VAL A 191 1.23 3.54 -7.36
C VAL A 191 0.69 3.50 -5.93
N SER A 192 -0.26 2.61 -5.63
CA SER A 192 -0.85 2.49 -4.29
C SER A 192 0.18 2.06 -3.24
N VAL A 193 1.09 1.14 -3.58
CA VAL A 193 2.16 0.66 -2.68
C VAL A 193 3.23 1.73 -2.48
N ASP A 194 3.61 2.46 -3.54
CA ASP A 194 4.60 3.54 -3.48
C ASP A 194 4.06 4.74 -2.67
N ASP A 195 2.79 5.08 -2.85
CA ASP A 195 2.11 6.09 -2.04
C ASP A 195 2.08 5.69 -0.56
N TYR A 196 1.80 4.41 -0.27
CA TYR A 196 1.83 3.89 1.10
C TYR A 196 3.22 4.04 1.72
N ALA A 197 4.29 3.63 1.03
CA ALA A 197 5.66 3.81 1.48
C ALA A 197 5.98 5.29 1.80
N THR A 198 5.58 6.19 0.91
CA THR A 198 5.77 7.64 1.09
C THR A 198 5.06 8.16 2.34
N ARG A 199 3.84 7.67 2.61
CA ARG A 199 3.08 8.02 3.81
C ARG A 199 3.70 7.50 5.10
N LEU A 200 4.27 6.29 5.08
CA LEU A 200 5.00 5.75 6.23
C LEU A 200 6.22 6.59 6.58
N ILE A 201 6.98 7.05 5.58
CA ILE A 201 8.12 7.97 5.79
C ILE A 201 7.64 9.27 6.45
N ALA A 202 6.55 9.85 5.95
CA ALA A 202 5.99 11.08 6.53
C ALA A 202 5.55 10.90 8.00
N LEU A 203 4.91 9.76 8.32
CA LEU A 203 4.53 9.42 9.70
C LEU A 203 5.74 9.22 10.62
N GLU A 204 6.82 8.61 10.11
CA GLU A 204 8.08 8.47 10.86
C GLU A 204 8.70 9.84 11.17
N ASP A 205 8.69 10.77 10.21
CA ASP A 205 9.18 12.12 10.41
C ASP A 205 8.31 12.93 11.39
N GLU A 206 6.99 12.76 11.34
CA GLU A 206 6.07 13.32 12.33
C GLU A 206 6.38 12.79 13.74
N TYR A 207 6.63 11.48 13.87
CA TYR A 207 7.03 10.87 15.13
C TYR A 207 8.32 11.45 15.66
N LYS A 208 9.39 11.49 14.84
CA LYS A 208 10.69 12.08 15.21
C LYS A 208 10.52 13.52 15.68
N SER A 209 9.76 14.31 14.95
CA SER A 209 9.49 15.72 15.32
C SER A 209 8.76 15.85 16.66
N CYS A 210 7.78 14.98 16.92
CA CYS A 210 7.03 14.95 18.17
C CYS A 210 7.95 14.60 19.34
N VAL A 211 8.77 13.58 19.19
CA VAL A 211 9.70 13.12 20.23
C VAL A 211 10.76 14.18 20.53
N LEU A 212 11.36 14.80 19.49
CA LEU A 212 12.35 15.88 19.65
C LEU A 212 11.77 17.06 20.45
N LYS A 213 10.53 17.45 20.22
CA LYS A 213 9.87 18.50 21.01
C LYS A 213 9.80 18.15 22.51
N ASN A 214 9.53 16.90 22.83
CA ASN A 214 9.48 16.44 24.22
C ASN A 214 10.88 16.39 24.84
N GLU A 215 11.91 15.93 24.07
CA GLU A 215 13.33 15.99 24.49
C GLU A 215 13.79 17.41 24.77
N ASP A 216 13.49 18.36 23.88
CA ASP A 216 13.84 19.77 24.04
C ASP A 216 13.15 20.39 25.27
N SER A 217 11.89 20.05 25.52
CA SER A 217 11.15 20.51 26.70
C SER A 217 11.80 19.98 27.98
N LEU A 218 12.18 18.70 28.02
CA LEU A 218 12.89 18.10 29.14
C LEU A 218 14.23 18.81 29.38
N LYS A 219 15.03 19.00 28.32
CA LYS A 219 16.31 19.68 28.42
C LYS A 219 16.18 21.10 28.96
N GLN A 220 15.18 21.86 28.50
CA GLN A 220 14.91 23.21 29.02
C GLN A 220 14.53 23.17 30.51
N ALA A 221 13.72 22.21 30.95
CA ALA A 221 13.35 22.04 32.33
C ALA A 221 14.57 21.69 33.21
N ILE A 222 15.47 20.85 32.73
CA ILE A 222 16.74 20.51 33.41
C ILE A 222 17.63 21.73 33.55
N GLU A 223 17.81 22.48 32.47
CA GLU A 223 18.66 23.70 32.52
C GLU A 223 18.09 24.77 33.49
N ALA A 224 16.75 24.94 33.51
CA ALA A 224 16.08 25.82 34.46
C ALA A 224 16.32 25.35 35.92
N SER A 225 16.26 24.05 36.18
CA SER A 225 16.53 23.45 37.50
C SER A 225 18.03 23.64 37.90
N LYS A 226 18.97 23.51 36.98
CA LYS A 226 20.41 23.80 37.21
C LYS A 226 20.62 25.26 37.64
N VAL A 227 19.98 26.21 36.98
CA VAL A 227 20.02 27.63 37.35
C VAL A 227 19.52 27.86 38.76
N GLN A 228 18.35 27.23 39.10
CA GLN A 228 17.79 27.35 40.47
C GLN A 228 18.76 26.84 41.53
N LEU A 229 19.40 25.69 41.31
CA LEU A 229 20.42 25.17 42.22
C LEU A 229 21.56 26.14 42.46
N THR A 230 22.11 26.73 41.44
CA THR A 230 23.25 27.66 41.56
C THR A 230 22.90 28.92 42.31
N HIS A 231 21.63 29.32 42.32
CA HIS A 231 21.15 30.55 42.98
C HIS A 231 20.53 30.35 44.36
N ILE A 232 19.82 29.24 44.58
CA ILE A 232 19.00 29.03 45.77
C ILE A 232 19.66 28.05 46.75
N CYS A 233 20.46 27.09 46.25
CA CYS A 233 21.00 25.98 47.02
C CYS A 233 22.48 26.15 47.39
N LYS A 234 22.99 27.38 47.47
CA LYS A 234 24.36 27.66 47.90
C LYS A 234 24.50 27.63 49.41
#